data_7bcabbc527e42ce5c84b1c01bd7cf87e
#
_entry.id   7bcabbc527e42ce5c84b1c01bd7cf87e
#
_cell.length_a   1.000
_cell.length_b   1.000
_cell.length_c   1.000
_cell.angle_alpha   90.00
_cell.angle_beta   90.00
_cell.angle_gamma   90.00
#
_symmetry.space_group_name_H-M   'P 1'
#
loop_
_entity.id
_entity.type
_entity.pdbx_description
1 polymer ?
#
loop_
_entity_poly.entity_id
_entity_poly.type
_entity_poly.pdbx_seq_one_letter_code
_entity_poly.pdbx_strand_id
1 'polypeptide(L)'
;MASVAAFPPDRIVIRGESRSVVERLAEPLYRALSGRAALYRVNIDAVGRVGEVVVSIEGSKGRLPLLFGKDELEPGFVFRVVDDAIRRYDF
;
A
#
# COMPACT_ATOMS: atom_id res chain seq x y z
N MET A 1 -2.52 9.68 15.93
CA MET A 1 -2.77 10.46 14.72
C MET A 1 -2.29 9.70 13.50
N ALA A 2 -3.13 9.56 12.50
CA ALA A 2 -2.75 8.82 11.30
C ALA A 2 -1.71 9.56 10.47
N SER A 3 -0.76 8.82 9.91
CA SER A 3 0.22 9.36 8.99
C SER A 3 -0.29 9.22 7.55
N VAL A 4 -0.01 10.23 6.74
CA VAL A 4 -0.45 10.28 5.35
C VAL A 4 0.73 10.64 4.45
N ALA A 5 0.88 9.90 3.36
CA ALA A 5 1.81 10.23 2.29
C ALA A 5 1.01 10.40 1.01
N ALA A 6 1.18 11.53 0.33
CA ALA A 6 0.48 11.83 -0.91
C ALA A 6 1.52 12.19 -1.98
N PHE A 7 1.29 11.71 -3.20
CA PHE A 7 2.21 11.92 -4.31
C PHE A 7 1.50 12.69 -5.42
N PRO A 8 2.17 13.74 -5.97
CA PRO A 8 1.59 14.51 -7.07
C PRO A 8 1.39 13.61 -8.31
N PRO A 9 0.33 13.80 -9.04
CA PRO A 9 -0.74 14.80 -8.88
C PRO A 9 -1.90 14.35 -7.96
N ASP A 10 -1.63 13.85 -6.79
CA ASP A 10 -2.61 13.42 -5.77
C ASP A 10 -3.45 12.22 -6.17
N ARG A 11 -2.88 11.37 -7.01
CA ARG A 11 -3.58 10.15 -7.45
C ARG A 11 -3.36 8.96 -6.53
N ILE A 12 -2.39 9.06 -5.65
CA ILE A 12 -2.05 7.98 -4.73
C ILE A 12 -1.91 8.60 -3.34
N VAL A 13 -2.77 8.16 -2.44
CA VAL A 13 -2.75 8.61 -1.05
C VAL A 13 -2.54 7.38 -0.17
N ILE A 14 -1.50 7.40 0.64
CA ILE A 14 -1.14 6.30 1.52
C ILE A 14 -1.30 6.76 2.95
N ARG A 15 -2.07 6.02 3.73
CA ARG A 15 -2.45 6.38 5.09
C ARG A 15 -2.25 5.21 6.04
N GLY A 16 -1.82 5.49 7.25
CA GLY A 16 -1.66 4.47 8.28
C GLY A 16 -1.39 5.06 9.65
N GLU A 17 -1.57 4.26 10.70
CA GLU A 17 -1.35 4.68 12.08
C GLU A 17 0.14 4.79 12.41
N SER A 18 0.96 3.91 11.89
CA SER A 18 2.39 3.92 12.14
C SER A 18 3.12 4.75 11.11
N ARG A 19 3.67 5.87 11.54
CA ARG A 19 4.44 6.75 10.66
C ARG A 19 5.64 6.04 10.03
N SER A 20 6.35 5.24 10.82
CA SER A 20 7.53 4.54 10.31
C SER A 20 7.17 3.52 9.23
N VAL A 21 6.04 2.82 9.39
CA VAL A 21 5.58 1.87 8.39
C VAL A 21 5.11 2.60 7.13
N VAL A 22 4.36 3.69 7.28
CA VAL A 22 3.90 4.48 6.14
C VAL A 22 5.10 5.01 5.34
N GLU A 23 6.09 5.57 6.02
CA GLU A 23 7.29 6.10 5.35
C GLU A 23 8.08 4.99 4.66
N ARG A 24 8.15 3.83 5.27
CA ARG A 24 8.88 2.69 4.72
C ARG A 24 8.23 2.14 3.45
N LEU A 25 6.89 2.07 3.44
CA LEU A 25 6.15 1.46 2.34
C LEU A 25 5.67 2.45 1.30
N ALA A 26 5.77 3.76 1.55
CA ALA A 26 5.25 4.77 0.64
C ALA A 26 5.89 4.69 -0.75
N GLU A 27 7.20 4.60 -0.84
CA GLU A 27 7.88 4.55 -2.12
C GLU A 27 7.56 3.29 -2.93
N PRO A 28 7.67 2.06 -2.36
CA PRO A 28 7.35 0.87 -3.14
C PRO A 28 5.88 0.83 -3.57
N LEU A 29 4.97 1.32 -2.73
CA LEU A 29 3.55 1.39 -3.10
C LEU A 29 3.35 2.40 -4.23
N TYR A 30 3.96 3.55 -4.13
CA TYR A 30 3.88 4.56 -5.18
C TYR A 30 4.42 4.00 -6.51
N ARG A 31 5.56 3.33 -6.48
CA ARG A 31 6.15 2.75 -7.69
C ARG A 31 5.26 1.68 -8.32
N ALA A 32 4.60 0.88 -7.49
CA ALA A 32 3.70 -0.17 -7.99
C ALA A 32 2.43 0.41 -8.59
N LEU A 33 1.94 1.52 -8.05
CA LEU A 33 0.66 2.10 -8.46
C LEU A 33 0.79 3.25 -9.47
N SER A 34 1.98 3.80 -9.61
CA SER A 34 2.21 4.90 -10.55
C SER A 34 2.11 4.44 -12.00
N GLY A 35 1.82 5.37 -12.90
CA GLY A 35 1.67 5.06 -14.32
C GLY A 35 0.30 4.51 -14.68
N ARG A 36 -0.58 4.32 -13.72
CA ARG A 36 -1.94 3.86 -13.96
C ARG A 36 -2.89 5.05 -13.98
N ALA A 37 -3.99 4.94 -14.72
CA ALA A 37 -4.93 6.04 -14.87
C ALA A 37 -5.86 6.22 -13.66
N ALA A 38 -5.92 5.25 -12.78
CA ALA A 38 -6.85 5.27 -11.65
C ALA A 38 -6.31 6.04 -10.45
N LEU A 39 -7.23 6.52 -9.63
CA LEU A 39 -6.91 7.06 -8.32
C LEU A 39 -6.88 5.92 -7.31
N TYR A 40 -5.89 5.92 -6.43
CA TYR A 40 -5.76 4.88 -5.42
C TYR A 40 -5.69 5.47 -4.03
N ARG A 41 -6.36 4.81 -3.11
CA ARG A 41 -6.24 5.07 -1.67
C ARG A 41 -5.69 3.82 -1.03
N VAL A 42 -4.63 3.97 -0.25
CA VAL A 42 -3.99 2.85 0.40
C VAL A 42 -4.06 3.06 1.90
N ASN A 43 -4.59 2.07 2.61
CA ASN A 43 -4.63 2.09 4.06
C ASN A 43 -3.73 0.97 4.59
N ILE A 44 -2.87 1.32 5.54
CA ILE A 44 -1.94 0.39 6.15
C ILE A 44 -2.34 0.22 7.60
N ASP A 45 -2.86 -0.95 7.94
CA ASP A 45 -3.38 -1.23 9.29
C ASP A 45 -2.60 -2.36 9.94
N ALA A 46 -2.22 -2.16 11.19
CA ALA A 46 -1.60 -3.22 11.99
C ALA A 46 -2.66 -4.26 12.33
N VAL A 47 -2.29 -5.53 12.22
CA VAL A 47 -3.18 -6.64 12.52
C VAL A 47 -2.49 -7.58 13.49
N GLY A 48 -3.17 -7.92 14.57
CA GLY A 48 -2.62 -8.83 15.57
C GLY A 48 -1.49 -8.22 16.38
N ARG A 49 -0.73 -9.08 17.05
CA ARG A 49 0.29 -8.68 18.02
C ARG A 49 1.72 -8.82 17.53
N VAL A 50 1.91 -9.36 16.34
CA VAL A 50 3.23 -9.79 15.87
C VAL A 50 3.76 -8.93 14.71
N GLY A 51 3.27 -7.72 14.58
CA GLY A 51 3.78 -6.81 13.56
C GLY A 51 3.28 -7.09 12.16
N GLU A 52 2.22 -7.87 12.03
CA GLU A 52 1.58 -8.08 10.73
C GLU A 52 0.82 -6.84 10.32
N VAL A 53 0.79 -6.60 9.01
CA VAL A 53 0.20 -5.39 8.44
C VAL A 53 -0.69 -5.77 7.26
N VAL A 54 -1.89 -5.19 7.21
CA VAL A 54 -2.75 -5.29 6.05
C VAL A 54 -2.63 -3.99 5.25
N VAL A 55 -2.26 -4.14 3.98
CA VAL A 55 -2.23 -3.03 3.03
C VAL A 55 -3.48 -3.16 2.17
N SER A 56 -4.45 -2.28 2.37
CA SER A 56 -5.71 -2.27 1.62
C SER A 56 -5.63 -1.22 0.53
N ILE A 57 -5.72 -1.67 -0.72
CA ILE A 57 -5.65 -0.78 -1.88
C ILE A 57 -7.07 -0.60 -2.40
N GLU A 58 -7.56 0.64 -2.33
CA GLU A 58 -8.89 0.99 -2.79
C GLU A 58 -8.79 1.74 -4.12
N GLY A 59 -9.48 1.24 -5.12
CA GLY A 59 -9.53 1.85 -6.44
C GLY A 59 -10.95 1.87 -6.97
N SER A 60 -11.11 2.20 -8.25
CA SER A 60 -12.43 2.30 -8.87
C SER A 60 -13.18 0.96 -8.91
N LYS A 61 -12.45 -0.14 -8.85
CA LYS A 61 -13.03 -1.48 -8.94
C LYS A 61 -13.26 -2.14 -7.58
N GLY A 62 -12.99 -1.44 -6.49
CA GLY A 62 -13.22 -1.96 -5.15
C GLY A 62 -11.98 -1.89 -4.28
N ARG A 63 -11.85 -2.85 -3.37
CA ARG A 63 -10.77 -2.89 -2.40
C ARG A 63 -10.00 -4.20 -2.51
N LEU A 64 -8.69 -4.10 -2.47
CA LEU A 64 -7.81 -5.27 -2.51
C LEU A 64 -6.94 -5.27 -1.24
N PRO A 65 -7.24 -6.14 -0.27
CA PRO A 65 -6.42 -6.26 0.93
C PRO A 65 -5.27 -7.22 0.71
N LEU A 66 -4.08 -6.83 1.18
CA LEU A 66 -2.88 -7.67 1.09
C LEU A 66 -2.25 -7.75 2.48
N LEU A 67 -2.05 -8.96 2.97
CA LEU A 67 -1.46 -9.20 4.28
C LEU A 67 0.04 -9.40 4.14
N PHE A 68 0.79 -8.67 4.94
CA PHE A 68 2.24 -8.82 5.04
C PHE A 68 2.63 -9.18 6.46
N GLY A 69 3.45 -10.19 6.62
CA GLY A 69 4.05 -10.51 7.89
C GLY A 69 5.15 -9.50 8.23
N LYS A 70 5.57 -9.53 9.49
CA LYS A 70 6.61 -8.63 10.00
C LYS A 70 7.87 -8.66 9.14
N ASP A 71 8.30 -9.86 8.74
CA ASP A 71 9.53 -10.03 7.97
C ASP A 71 9.34 -9.79 6.47
N GLU A 72 8.12 -9.53 6.05
CA GLU A 72 7.79 -9.28 4.65
C GLU A 72 7.68 -7.80 4.31
N LEU A 73 7.95 -6.92 5.27
CA LEU A 73 7.87 -5.48 5.08
C LEU A 73 9.14 -4.90 4.44
N GLU A 74 9.71 -5.64 3.53
CA GLU A 74 10.84 -5.18 2.74
C GLU A 74 10.34 -4.48 1.48
N PRO A 75 10.87 -3.29 1.14
CA PRO A 75 10.36 -2.51 0.01
C PRO A 75 10.30 -3.27 -1.31
N GLY A 76 11.32 -4.05 -1.65
CA GLY A 76 11.35 -4.81 -2.89
C GLY A 76 10.27 -5.89 -2.95
N PHE A 77 10.05 -6.57 -1.82
CA PHE A 77 9.03 -7.60 -1.73
C PHE A 77 7.63 -6.99 -1.82
N VAL A 78 7.39 -5.91 -1.08
CA VAL A 78 6.10 -5.21 -1.10
C VAL A 78 5.79 -4.73 -2.52
N PHE A 79 6.76 -4.14 -3.19
CA PHE A 79 6.59 -3.70 -4.58
C PHE A 79 6.14 -4.85 -5.48
N ARG A 80 6.84 -5.99 -5.41
CA ARG A 80 6.53 -7.13 -6.27
C ARG A 80 5.15 -7.71 -5.99
N VAL A 81 4.77 -7.84 -4.73
CA VAL A 81 3.47 -8.38 -4.35
C VAL A 81 2.34 -7.46 -4.82
N VAL A 82 2.49 -6.16 -4.58
CA VAL A 82 1.47 -5.20 -4.98
C VAL A 82 1.37 -5.12 -6.51
N ASP A 83 2.49 -5.03 -7.20
CA ASP A 83 2.51 -4.96 -8.66
C ASP A 83 1.85 -6.19 -9.29
N ASP A 84 2.21 -7.38 -8.79
CA ASP A 84 1.62 -8.64 -9.26
C ASP A 84 0.11 -8.69 -9.00
N ALA A 85 -0.31 -8.27 -7.81
CA ALA A 85 -1.73 -8.29 -7.45
C ALA A 85 -2.55 -7.34 -8.33
N ILE A 86 -2.04 -6.15 -8.57
CA ILE A 86 -2.71 -5.17 -9.43
C ILE A 86 -2.87 -5.71 -10.86
N ARG A 87 -1.83 -6.33 -11.38
CA ARG A 87 -1.88 -6.91 -12.73
C ARG A 87 -2.83 -8.08 -12.81
N ARG A 88 -2.76 -8.97 -11.81
CA ARG A 88 -3.55 -10.21 -11.79
C ARG A 88 -5.04 -9.93 -11.69
N TYR A 89 -5.43 -8.96 -10.91
CA TYR A 89 -6.84 -8.66 -10.68
C TYR A 89 -7.33 -7.50 -11.53
N ASP A 90 -6.52 -7.02 -12.44
CA ASP A 90 -6.85 -5.88 -13.31
C ASP A 90 -7.42 -4.72 -12.51
N PHE A 91 -6.75 -4.43 -11.42
CA PHE A 91 -7.23 -3.46 -10.42
C PHE A 91 -6.75 -2.01 -10.71
#